data_592214683ba6138a51b3d53c480a7aab
#
_entry.id   592214683ba6138a51b3d53c480a7aab
#
_cell.length_a   1.000
_cell.length_b   1.000
_cell.length_c   1.000
_cell.angle_alpha   90.00
_cell.angle_beta   90.00
_cell.angle_gamma   90.00
#
_symmetry.space_group_name_H-M   'P 1'
#
loop_
_entity.id
_entity.type
_entity.pdbx_description
1 polymer ?
#
loop_
_entity_poly.entity_id
_entity_poly.type
_entity_poly.pdbx_seq_one_letter_code
_entity_poly.pdbx_strand_id
1 'polypeptide(L)'
;MVQILVAEPDRPIRELIAGILTDFGHAVTACEDGAQAAARLAVGSIDVLVTDLVLRDGQGATLSRYCLARGIPTVTLTGHQFHIYQPERDRPPMLVEKPFRLDDLEGVVDAVALATASTRAAA
;
A
#
# COMPACT_ATOMS: atom_id res chain seq x y z
N MET A 1 7.28 7.03 13.70
CA MET A 1 7.83 6.62 12.40
C MET A 1 7.62 5.14 12.20
N VAL A 2 7.16 4.76 11.02
CA VAL A 2 7.03 3.35 10.63
C VAL A 2 7.77 3.10 9.32
N GLN A 3 8.04 1.84 9.05
CA GLN A 3 8.66 1.38 7.80
C GLN A 3 7.54 1.06 6.81
N ILE A 4 7.46 1.80 5.72
CA ILE A 4 6.40 1.65 4.71
C ILE A 4 7.02 1.13 3.41
N LEU A 5 6.40 0.10 2.85
CA LEU A 5 6.72 -0.39 1.52
C LEU A 5 5.63 0.10 0.56
N VAL A 6 6.02 0.81 -0.48
CA VAL A 6 5.11 1.29 -1.53
C VAL A 6 5.37 0.51 -2.81
N ALA A 7 4.35 -0.19 -3.30
CA ALA A 7 4.40 -0.91 -4.58
C ALA A 7 3.44 -0.25 -5.56
N GLU A 8 3.97 0.48 -6.52
CA GLU A 8 3.19 1.25 -7.50
C GLU A 8 3.93 1.25 -8.86
N PRO A 9 3.29 0.76 -9.94
CA PRO A 9 3.95 0.68 -11.24
C PRO A 9 4.18 2.03 -11.90
N ASP A 10 3.33 3.01 -11.65
CA ASP A 10 3.45 4.34 -12.25
C ASP A 10 4.47 5.17 -11.47
N ARG A 11 5.58 5.53 -12.11
CA ARG A 11 6.68 6.23 -11.46
C ARG A 11 6.28 7.58 -10.86
N PRO A 12 5.58 8.48 -11.57
CA PRO A 12 5.18 9.75 -10.99
C PRO A 12 4.29 9.57 -9.75
N ILE A 13 3.35 8.64 -9.78
CA ILE A 13 2.48 8.35 -8.64
C ILE A 13 3.29 7.74 -7.50
N ARG A 14 4.18 6.80 -7.79
CA ARG A 14 5.06 6.17 -6.80
C ARG A 14 5.92 7.20 -6.07
N GLU A 15 6.55 8.10 -6.82
CA GLU A 15 7.40 9.15 -6.25
C GLU A 15 6.58 10.14 -5.41
N LEU A 16 5.39 10.47 -5.86
CA LEU A 16 4.49 11.39 -5.14
C LEU A 16 4.07 10.79 -3.79
N ILE A 17 3.62 9.55 -3.79
CA ILE A 17 3.20 8.86 -2.56
C ILE A 17 4.39 8.74 -1.60
N ALA A 18 5.53 8.28 -2.11
CA ALA A 18 6.73 8.12 -1.29
C ALA A 18 7.18 9.46 -0.68
N GLY A 19 7.14 10.54 -1.45
CA GLY A 19 7.50 11.87 -0.99
C GLY A 19 6.59 12.37 0.14
N ILE A 20 5.28 12.20 -0.03
CA ILE A 20 4.31 12.62 0.99
C ILE A 20 4.51 11.84 2.28
N LEU A 21 4.64 10.53 2.20
CA LEU A 21 4.82 9.69 3.39
C LEU A 21 6.15 9.98 4.08
N THR A 22 7.20 10.25 3.32
CA THR A 22 8.49 10.68 3.87
C THR A 22 8.37 12.02 4.60
N ASP A 23 7.63 12.96 4.02
CA ASP A 23 7.40 14.27 4.64
C ASP A 23 6.63 14.15 5.96
N PHE A 24 5.81 13.12 6.12
CA PHE A 24 5.12 12.83 7.37
C PHE A 24 5.98 12.06 8.38
N GLY A 25 7.26 11.85 8.08
CA GLY A 25 8.21 11.29 9.03
C GLY A 25 8.36 9.78 8.97
N HIS A 26 7.85 9.11 7.93
CA HIS A 26 7.99 7.67 7.78
C HIS A 26 9.22 7.31 6.97
N ALA A 27 9.74 6.11 7.19
CA ALA A 27 10.79 5.54 6.35
C ALA A 27 10.12 4.76 5.20
N VAL A 28 10.38 5.16 3.95
CA VAL A 28 9.69 4.62 2.78
C VAL A 28 10.65 3.90 1.87
N THR A 29 10.29 2.69 1.47
CA THR A 29 10.93 1.94 0.40
C THR A 29 9.91 1.81 -0.72
N ALA A 30 10.26 2.24 -1.92
CA ALA A 30 9.36 2.21 -3.07
C ALA A 30 9.83 1.20 -4.12
N CYS A 31 8.91 0.49 -4.71
CA CYS A 31 9.17 -0.47 -5.77
C CYS A 31 8.04 -0.45 -6.81
N GLU A 32 8.25 -1.10 -7.95
CA GLU A 32 7.34 -1.00 -9.08
C GLU A 32 6.49 -2.25 -9.34
N ASP A 33 6.84 -3.39 -8.78
CA ASP A 33 6.11 -4.63 -9.02
C ASP A 33 6.09 -5.54 -7.78
N GLY A 34 5.33 -6.63 -7.88
CA GLY A 34 5.15 -7.56 -6.79
C GLY A 34 6.41 -8.36 -6.45
N ALA A 35 7.25 -8.66 -7.45
CA ALA A 35 8.50 -9.39 -7.21
C ALA A 35 9.47 -8.55 -6.38
N GLN A 36 9.60 -7.27 -6.70
CA GLN A 36 10.43 -6.35 -5.91
C GLN A 36 9.87 -6.18 -4.51
N ALA A 37 8.55 -6.06 -4.37
CA ALA A 37 7.90 -5.93 -3.08
C ALA A 37 8.11 -7.18 -2.21
N ALA A 38 7.97 -8.37 -2.80
CA ALA A 38 8.19 -9.63 -2.10
C ALA A 38 9.64 -9.74 -1.59
N ALA A 39 10.59 -9.32 -2.40
CA ALA A 39 12.01 -9.30 -2.00
C ALA A 39 12.24 -8.39 -0.79
N ARG A 40 11.60 -7.24 -0.74
CA ARG A 40 11.70 -6.32 0.40
C ARG A 40 11.03 -6.87 1.64
N LEU A 41 9.88 -7.51 1.49
CA LEU A 41 9.17 -8.14 2.61
C LEU A 41 9.97 -9.30 3.20
N ALA A 42 10.70 -10.04 2.37
CA ALA A 42 11.53 -11.15 2.82
C ALA A 42 12.69 -10.69 3.71
N VAL A 43 13.20 -9.50 3.50
CA VAL A 43 14.24 -8.90 4.34
C VAL A 43 13.69 -8.52 5.73
N GLY A 44 12.39 -8.26 5.82
CA GLY A 44 11.73 -7.89 7.07
C GLY A 44 11.69 -6.38 7.30
N SER A 45 11.22 -6.00 8.47
CA SER A 45 11.16 -4.60 8.93
C SER A 45 10.16 -3.71 8.17
N ILE A 46 9.12 -4.29 7.58
CA ILE A 46 8.02 -3.53 6.97
C ILE A 46 6.83 -3.55 7.93
N ASP A 47 6.34 -2.36 8.27
CA ASP A 47 5.21 -2.20 9.18
C ASP A 47 3.88 -2.00 8.45
N VAL A 48 3.90 -1.37 7.28
CA VAL A 48 2.72 -1.07 6.47
C VAL A 48 3.06 -1.26 5.00
N LEU A 49 2.16 -1.90 4.25
CA LEU A 49 2.23 -2.00 2.80
C LEU A 49 1.24 -1.03 2.17
N VAL A 50 1.71 -0.22 1.22
CA VAL A 50 0.85 0.58 0.33
C VAL A 50 1.07 0.02 -1.06
N THR A 51 0.07 -0.63 -1.64
CA THR A 51 0.23 -1.30 -2.93
C THR A 51 -0.91 -1.00 -3.88
N ASP A 52 -0.56 -0.89 -5.17
CA ASP A 52 -1.57 -0.92 -6.22
C ASP A 52 -2.23 -2.30 -6.23
N LEU A 53 -3.53 -2.35 -6.44
CA LEU A 53 -4.27 -3.61 -6.59
C LEU A 53 -3.80 -4.38 -7.82
N VAL A 54 -3.48 -3.66 -8.90
CA VAL A 54 -3.02 -4.24 -10.16
C VAL A 54 -1.58 -3.85 -10.40
N LEU A 55 -0.66 -4.75 -10.12
CA LEU A 55 0.77 -4.59 -10.45
C LEU A 55 1.05 -5.22 -11.82
N ARG A 56 2.15 -4.79 -12.47
CA ARG A 56 2.49 -5.25 -13.82
C ARG A 56 2.66 -6.75 -13.93
N ASP A 57 3.17 -7.37 -12.88
CA ASP A 57 3.36 -8.83 -12.82
C ASP A 57 2.13 -9.57 -12.26
N GLY A 58 1.01 -8.88 -12.05
CA GLY A 58 -0.23 -9.47 -11.58
C GLY A 58 -0.24 -9.88 -10.11
N GLN A 59 0.73 -9.45 -9.31
CA GLN A 59 0.92 -9.92 -7.95
C GLN A 59 0.29 -9.04 -6.87
N GLY A 60 -0.44 -7.99 -7.24
CA GLY A 60 -1.00 -7.04 -6.27
C GLY A 60 -1.88 -7.69 -5.21
N ALA A 61 -2.87 -8.47 -5.63
CA ALA A 61 -3.78 -9.15 -4.70
C ALA A 61 -3.06 -10.22 -3.86
N THR A 62 -2.15 -10.96 -4.46
CA THR A 62 -1.34 -11.97 -3.78
C THR A 62 -0.49 -11.34 -2.69
N LEU A 63 0.13 -10.19 -3.00
CA LEU A 63 0.95 -9.44 -2.07
C LEU A 63 0.13 -8.96 -0.86
N SER A 64 -1.08 -8.45 -1.11
CA SER A 64 -1.99 -8.01 -0.06
C SER A 64 -2.38 -9.16 0.87
N ARG A 65 -2.71 -10.32 0.33
CA ARG A 65 -3.04 -11.51 1.12
C ARG A 65 -1.85 -11.99 1.95
N TYR A 66 -0.66 -11.95 1.37
CA TYR A 66 0.56 -12.31 2.07
C TYR A 66 0.79 -11.45 3.31
N CYS A 67 0.67 -10.13 3.13
CA CYS A 67 0.83 -9.18 4.23
C CYS A 67 -0.26 -9.33 5.29
N LEU A 68 -1.50 -9.51 4.86
CA LEU A 68 -2.63 -9.68 5.76
C LEU A 68 -2.43 -10.92 6.65
N ALA A 69 -1.97 -12.02 6.07
CA ALA A 69 -1.70 -13.26 6.79
C ALA A 69 -0.59 -13.10 7.84
N ARG A 70 0.30 -12.13 7.65
CA ARG A 70 1.40 -11.84 8.59
C ARG A 70 1.10 -10.69 9.54
N GLY A 71 -0.12 -10.16 9.52
CA GLY A 71 -0.48 -9.04 10.38
C GLY A 71 0.12 -7.71 9.93
N ILE A 72 0.53 -7.58 8.68
CA ILE A 72 1.02 -6.32 8.11
C ILE A 72 -0.16 -5.58 7.49
N PRO A 73 -0.58 -4.44 8.07
CA PRO A 73 -1.66 -3.64 7.50
C PRO A 73 -1.36 -3.21 6.08
N THR A 74 -2.38 -3.25 5.22
CA THR A 74 -2.23 -2.96 3.80
C THR A 74 -3.21 -1.87 3.37
N VAL A 75 -2.68 -0.82 2.76
CA VAL A 75 -3.46 0.20 2.07
C VAL A 75 -3.42 -0.13 0.58
N THR A 76 -4.58 -0.34 -0.02
CA THR A 76 -4.66 -0.74 -1.43
C THR A 76 -5.11 0.44 -2.29
N LEU A 77 -4.36 0.66 -3.37
CA LEU A 77 -4.65 1.68 -4.36
C LEU A 77 -5.35 1.01 -5.53
N THR A 78 -6.43 1.61 -6.02
CA THR A 78 -7.18 1.03 -7.13
C THR A 78 -7.52 2.07 -8.17
N GLY A 79 -7.54 1.67 -9.45
CA GLY A 79 -8.00 2.49 -10.54
C GLY A 79 -9.42 2.10 -10.97
N HIS A 80 -9.77 2.46 -12.20
CA HIS A 80 -11.08 2.17 -12.77
C HIS A 80 -11.35 0.67 -12.96
N GLN A 81 -10.36 -0.19 -12.76
CA GLN A 81 -10.54 -1.64 -12.80
C GLN A 81 -11.17 -2.20 -11.53
N PHE A 82 -11.41 -1.36 -10.54
CA PHE A 82 -12.03 -1.78 -9.29
C PHE A 82 -13.38 -2.47 -9.47
N HIS A 83 -14.15 -2.07 -10.48
CA HIS A 83 -15.47 -2.65 -10.75
C HIS A 83 -15.45 -4.12 -11.15
N ILE A 84 -14.31 -4.67 -11.57
CA ILE A 84 -14.15 -6.10 -11.84
C ILE A 84 -13.67 -6.87 -10.63
N TYR A 85 -13.29 -6.19 -9.58
CA TYR A 85 -12.90 -6.76 -8.30
C TYR A 85 -14.16 -7.16 -7.54
N GLN A 86 -14.12 -8.27 -6.82
CA GLN A 86 -15.29 -8.77 -6.10
C GLN A 86 -15.25 -8.30 -4.63
N PRO A 87 -15.85 -7.14 -4.33
CA PRO A 87 -15.67 -6.48 -3.05
C PRO A 87 -16.20 -7.27 -1.85
N GLU A 88 -17.24 -8.05 -2.05
CA GLU A 88 -17.83 -8.85 -0.98
C GLU A 88 -16.92 -9.96 -0.49
N ARG A 89 -16.05 -10.44 -1.37
CA ARG A 89 -15.18 -11.57 -1.13
C ARG A 89 -13.73 -11.17 -0.89
N ASP A 90 -13.26 -10.21 -1.65
CA ASP A 90 -11.83 -9.89 -1.74
C ASP A 90 -11.49 -8.44 -1.36
N ARG A 91 -12.47 -7.68 -0.88
CA ARG A 91 -12.28 -6.26 -0.61
C ARG A 91 -11.16 -6.02 0.41
N PRO A 92 -10.13 -5.23 0.06
CA PRO A 92 -9.09 -4.85 1.01
C PRO A 92 -9.66 -4.03 2.17
N PRO A 93 -9.08 -4.15 3.38
CA PRO A 93 -9.53 -3.38 4.54
C PRO A 93 -9.41 -1.87 4.36
N MET A 94 -8.40 -1.42 3.62
CA MET A 94 -8.20 0.00 3.32
C MET A 94 -8.01 0.18 1.82
N LEU A 95 -8.90 0.93 1.20
CA LEU A 95 -8.95 1.10 -0.24
C LEU A 95 -8.93 2.58 -0.60
N VAL A 96 -8.03 2.95 -1.49
CA VAL A 96 -7.91 4.32 -2.00
C VAL A 96 -8.00 4.30 -3.52
N GLU A 97 -8.89 5.10 -4.09
CA GLU A 97 -9.13 5.12 -5.52
C GLU A 97 -8.19 6.08 -6.26
N LYS A 98 -7.81 5.68 -7.47
CA LYS A 98 -7.12 6.54 -8.45
C LYS A 98 -8.14 7.11 -9.44
N PRO A 99 -7.88 8.23 -10.12
CA PRO A 99 -6.69 9.08 -10.02
C PRO A 99 -6.69 9.92 -8.75
N PHE A 100 -5.50 10.22 -8.23
CA PHE A 100 -5.36 11.03 -7.03
C PHE A 100 -5.49 12.51 -7.35
N ARG A 101 -6.30 13.19 -6.56
CA ARG A 101 -6.27 14.64 -6.40
C ARG A 101 -5.52 14.93 -5.09
N LEU A 102 -5.33 16.21 -4.78
CA LEU A 102 -4.72 16.58 -3.48
C LEU A 102 -5.49 15.97 -2.31
N ASP A 103 -6.82 16.00 -2.37
CA ASP A 103 -7.68 15.44 -1.34
C ASP A 103 -7.52 13.92 -1.22
N ASP A 104 -7.32 13.24 -2.36
CA ASP A 104 -7.13 11.79 -2.39
C ASP A 104 -5.79 11.38 -1.79
N LEU A 105 -4.76 12.22 -1.95
CA LEU A 105 -3.46 12.00 -1.33
C LEU A 105 -3.55 12.11 0.20
N GLU A 106 -4.35 13.02 0.70
CA GLU A 106 -4.66 13.08 2.13
C GLU A 106 -5.31 11.77 2.59
N GLY A 107 -6.17 11.18 1.76
CA GLY A 107 -6.78 9.88 2.03
C GLY A 107 -5.75 8.76 2.19
N VAL A 108 -4.69 8.75 1.39
CA VAL A 108 -3.59 7.78 1.54
C VAL A 108 -2.88 7.98 2.88
N VAL A 109 -2.56 9.23 3.22
CA VAL A 109 -1.90 9.56 4.50
C VAL A 109 -2.78 9.13 5.68
N ASP A 110 -4.07 9.43 5.64
CA ASP A 110 -5.01 9.06 6.70
C ASP A 110 -5.12 7.54 6.84
N ALA A 111 -5.16 6.82 5.71
CA ALA A 111 -5.22 5.36 5.72
C ALA A 111 -3.95 4.75 6.33
N VAL A 112 -2.79 5.31 6.02
CA VAL A 112 -1.52 4.87 6.62
C VAL A 112 -1.49 5.17 8.11
N ALA A 113 -1.95 6.35 8.52
CA ALA A 113 -2.02 6.74 9.92
C ALA A 113 -2.92 5.78 10.71
N LEU A 114 -4.07 5.42 10.16
CA LEU A 114 -4.99 4.46 10.77
C LEU A 114 -4.35 3.07 10.88
N ALA A 115 -3.69 2.61 9.82
CA ALA A 115 -2.99 1.34 9.81
C ALA A 115 -1.87 1.31 10.86
N THR A 116 -1.11 2.40 10.98
CA THR A 116 -0.05 2.56 11.97
C THR A 116 -0.60 2.49 13.40
N ALA A 117 -1.71 3.15 13.67
CA ALA A 117 -2.37 3.10 14.98
C ALA A 117 -2.80 1.67 15.31
N SER A 118 -3.37 0.93 14.36
CA SER A 118 -3.74 -0.49 14.53
C SER A 118 -2.52 -1.35 14.84
N THR A 119 -1.41 -1.14 14.14
CA THR A 119 -0.16 -1.87 14.37
C THR A 119 0.38 -1.62 15.77
N ARG A 120 0.36 -0.37 16.23
CA ARG A 120 0.81 0.00 17.57
C ARG A 120 -0.11 -0.59 18.65
N ALA A 121 -1.41 -0.60 18.40
CA ALA A 121 -2.38 -1.17 19.33
C ALA A 121 -2.21 -2.68 19.46
N ALA A 122 -1.75 -3.37 18.41
CA ALA A 122 -1.51 -4.81 18.40
C ALA A 122 -0.18 -5.19 19.05
N ALA A 123 0.71 -4.24 19.22
CA ALA A 123 2.00 -4.47 19.88
C ALA A 123 1.83 -4.50 21.42
#